data_9f45e9316d384d602c6651ff206c35ab
#
_entry.id   9f45e9316d384d602c6651ff206c35ab
#
_cell.length_a   1.000
_cell.length_b   1.000
_cell.length_c   1.000
_cell.angle_alpha   90.00
_cell.angle_beta   90.00
_cell.angle_gamma   90.00
#
_symmetry.space_group_name_H-M   'P 1'
#
loop_
_entity.id
_entity.type
_entity.pdbx_description
1 polymer ?
#
loop_
_entity_poly.entity_id
_entity_poly.type
_entity_poly.pdbx_seq_one_letter_code
_entity_poly.pdbx_strand_id
1 'polypeptide(L)'
;MTPKKWLQVIAAFACLAAINWLTPEVAGLKAAGKASLAVAVFAIVVWVTQAIDDALSGLLIVFLLAALNATTVAGAFSGYANTSLWLIVIGFIMAGCMEKSGLSKRIALVLVNLAGGSANKVYWAVAGVMAVLSFLVPSITARTLLMLPIILGIGQAFDAKQGKSNIVKALIFIVAMSGTMMSIGVLTAHVGNPITAGLIEAATKKTISWSEWFRIGGPPAFIMAFISVYLLRLMWPPEIKNLGEGQSYIQRELAALGNLSRHEIYTMIVFLLTLLLWATDAIHKINVVIVGMLSIILLLWPAQGIMNWKEASTKVPWNVFILYGAGLSMGAALVSSGAAKWIAGTMLGPIAAMSHSTQMILLIWIATALQIFFTGGGPKTTALTPIIIAHAVAINADPMVFALILGMNMQHQYLLPVSNMPNAVAMGTGHITANELMKTGAVMSIFAAAFMSIVVLTYWNWLGLVK
;
A
#
# COMPACT_ATOMS: atom_id res chain seq x y z
N MET A 1 -4.11 27.73 8.83
CA MET A 1 -3.08 26.89 9.49
C MET A 1 -3.03 27.23 10.97
N THR A 2 -2.93 26.22 11.86
CA THR A 2 -2.74 26.45 13.29
C THR A 2 -1.29 26.91 13.56
N PRO A 3 -1.01 27.64 14.68
CA PRO A 3 0.36 28.04 15.05
C PRO A 3 1.33 26.86 15.10
N LYS A 4 0.87 25.69 15.57
CA LYS A 4 1.64 24.45 15.61
C LYS A 4 2.08 24.00 14.21
N LYS A 5 1.20 24.05 13.22
CA LYS A 5 1.52 23.70 11.83
C LYS A 5 2.52 24.67 11.20
N TRP A 6 2.40 25.97 11.50
CA TRP A 6 3.39 26.95 11.07
C TRP A 6 4.79 26.66 11.62
N LEU A 7 4.88 26.36 12.92
CA LEU A 7 6.15 25.98 13.53
C LEU A 7 6.78 24.74 12.88
N GLN A 8 5.97 23.73 12.54
CA GLN A 8 6.43 22.52 11.86
C GLN A 8 6.96 22.80 10.45
N VAL A 9 6.30 23.68 9.69
CA VAL A 9 6.76 24.10 8.36
C VAL A 9 8.08 24.89 8.48
N ILE A 10 8.17 25.83 9.42
CA ILE A 10 9.40 26.58 9.68
C ILE A 10 10.53 25.61 10.05
N ALA A 11 10.26 24.62 10.91
CA ALA A 11 11.25 23.61 11.27
C ALA A 11 11.72 22.79 10.05
N ALA A 12 10.83 22.42 9.15
CA ALA A 12 11.19 21.70 7.92
C ALA A 12 12.13 22.54 7.04
N PHE A 13 11.81 23.82 6.82
CA PHE A 13 12.67 24.74 6.06
C PHE A 13 13.99 25.05 6.81
N ALA A 14 13.98 25.14 8.14
CA ALA A 14 15.19 25.32 8.94
C ALA A 14 16.12 24.10 8.81
N CYS A 15 15.58 22.88 8.84
CA CYS A 15 16.36 21.66 8.59
C CYS A 15 16.96 21.65 7.18
N LEU A 16 16.17 22.00 6.18
CA LEU A 16 16.63 22.12 4.79
C LEU A 16 17.77 23.15 4.70
N ALA A 17 17.59 24.34 5.26
CA ALA A 17 18.58 25.40 5.26
C ALA A 17 19.86 24.97 6.00
N ALA A 18 19.73 24.36 7.16
CA ALA A 18 20.86 23.89 7.95
C ALA A 18 21.68 22.86 7.15
N ILE A 19 21.06 21.90 6.53
CA ILE A 19 21.77 20.87 5.74
C ILE A 19 22.38 21.49 4.48
N ASN A 20 21.65 22.33 3.74
CA ASN A 20 22.13 22.83 2.46
C ASN A 20 23.21 23.90 2.57
N TRP A 21 23.15 24.80 3.58
CA TRP A 21 24.03 25.94 3.67
C TRP A 21 24.94 25.98 4.91
N LEU A 22 24.51 25.43 6.06
CA LEU A 22 25.26 25.52 7.31
C LEU A 22 26.19 24.32 7.55
N THR A 23 25.91 23.14 6.93
CA THR A 23 26.85 22.01 7.04
C THR A 23 28.00 22.18 6.06
N PRO A 24 29.26 21.91 6.48
CA PRO A 24 30.40 21.91 5.57
C PRO A 24 30.26 20.81 4.49
N GLU A 25 31.04 20.95 3.43
CA GLU A 25 31.18 19.83 2.48
C GLU A 25 31.87 18.66 3.20
N VAL A 26 31.21 17.49 3.13
CA VAL A 26 31.71 16.26 3.76
C VAL A 26 32.30 15.37 2.68
N ALA A 27 33.38 14.68 2.97
CA ALA A 27 34.00 13.75 2.05
C ALA A 27 32.98 12.72 1.51
N GLY A 28 32.84 12.67 0.21
CA GLY A 28 31.90 11.79 -0.49
C GLY A 28 30.49 12.36 -0.75
N LEU A 29 30.17 13.57 -0.27
CA LEU A 29 28.87 14.22 -0.50
C LEU A 29 29.04 15.54 -1.27
N LYS A 30 28.87 15.54 -2.58
CA LYS A 30 28.93 16.71 -3.44
C LYS A 30 27.74 17.66 -3.20
N ALA A 31 27.84 18.91 -3.67
CA ALA A 31 26.79 19.93 -3.51
C ALA A 31 25.37 19.44 -3.91
N ALA A 32 25.23 18.78 -5.08
CA ALA A 32 23.96 18.20 -5.50
C ALA A 32 23.46 17.09 -4.55
N GLY A 33 24.36 16.31 -3.97
CA GLY A 33 24.03 15.29 -2.97
C GLY A 33 23.54 15.94 -1.67
N LYS A 34 24.21 17.02 -1.22
CA LYS A 34 23.81 17.81 -0.04
C LYS A 34 22.43 18.42 -0.25
N ALA A 35 22.16 19.01 -1.41
CA ALA A 35 20.86 19.54 -1.78
C ALA A 35 19.77 18.45 -1.82
N SER A 36 20.06 17.30 -2.41
CA SER A 36 19.13 16.15 -2.45
C SER A 36 18.79 15.66 -1.04
N LEU A 37 19.79 15.57 -0.16
CA LEU A 37 19.60 15.19 1.24
C LEU A 37 18.77 16.23 2.01
N ALA A 38 19.03 17.52 1.80
CA ALA A 38 18.26 18.61 2.42
C ALA A 38 16.78 18.54 2.04
N VAL A 39 16.48 18.30 0.74
CA VAL A 39 15.10 18.11 0.25
C VAL A 39 14.46 16.85 0.84
N ALA A 40 15.21 15.75 0.96
CA ALA A 40 14.69 14.52 1.54
C ALA A 40 14.34 14.69 3.03
N VAL A 41 15.18 15.37 3.81
CA VAL A 41 14.90 15.69 5.23
C VAL A 41 13.70 16.61 5.34
N PHE A 42 13.60 17.65 4.50
CA PHE A 42 12.40 18.50 4.42
C PHE A 42 11.14 17.64 4.18
N ALA A 43 11.18 16.77 3.19
CA ALA A 43 10.06 15.89 2.84
C ALA A 43 9.66 14.99 4.04
N ILE A 44 10.64 14.36 4.70
CA ILE A 44 10.38 13.52 5.87
C ILE A 44 9.71 14.31 7.00
N VAL A 45 10.22 15.50 7.33
CA VAL A 45 9.65 16.35 8.39
C VAL A 45 8.21 16.72 8.05
N VAL A 46 7.94 17.13 6.81
CA VAL A 46 6.59 17.50 6.36
C VAL A 46 5.64 16.30 6.38
N TRP A 47 6.08 15.14 5.93
CA TRP A 47 5.25 13.92 5.88
C TRP A 47 4.98 13.33 7.27
N VAL A 48 5.96 13.38 8.18
CA VAL A 48 5.79 12.92 9.57
C VAL A 48 4.84 13.84 10.34
N THR A 49 4.99 15.16 10.15
CA THR A 49 4.21 16.16 10.89
C THR A 49 2.85 16.45 10.28
N GLN A 50 2.64 16.08 9.00
CA GLN A 50 1.43 16.43 8.23
C GLN A 50 1.14 17.95 8.29
N ALA A 51 2.19 18.74 8.25
CA ALA A 51 2.10 20.19 8.40
C ALA A 51 1.38 20.85 7.23
N ILE A 52 1.61 20.35 6.02
CA ILE A 52 0.97 20.77 4.76
C ILE A 52 0.36 19.57 4.05
N ASP A 53 -0.51 19.86 3.08
CA ASP A 53 -1.17 18.86 2.24
C ASP A 53 -0.16 18.06 1.40
N ASP A 54 -0.49 16.79 1.14
CA ASP A 54 0.37 15.86 0.40
C ASP A 54 0.71 16.37 -1.01
N ALA A 55 -0.26 16.93 -1.74
CA ALA A 55 0.00 17.46 -3.08
C ALA A 55 0.92 18.69 -3.02
N LEU A 56 0.67 19.60 -2.07
CA LEU A 56 1.53 20.78 -1.90
C LEU A 56 2.95 20.38 -1.50
N SER A 57 3.10 19.37 -0.65
CA SER A 57 4.42 18.83 -0.29
C SER A 57 5.14 18.27 -1.51
N GLY A 58 4.43 17.54 -2.37
CA GLY A 58 4.97 17.03 -3.62
C GLY A 58 5.43 18.14 -4.57
N LEU A 59 4.63 19.18 -4.77
CA LEU A 59 5.01 20.32 -5.60
C LEU A 59 6.24 21.05 -5.05
N LEU A 60 6.30 21.24 -3.72
CA LEU A 60 7.48 21.83 -3.08
C LEU A 60 8.73 20.99 -3.24
N ILE A 61 8.64 19.67 -3.14
CA ILE A 61 9.78 18.77 -3.36
C ILE A 61 10.31 18.95 -4.78
N VAL A 62 9.47 18.92 -5.81
CA VAL A 62 9.89 19.12 -7.20
C VAL A 62 10.53 20.49 -7.40
N PHE A 63 9.91 21.54 -6.86
CA PHE A 63 10.47 22.90 -6.90
C PHE A 63 11.84 22.97 -6.23
N LEU A 64 11.97 22.45 -5.01
CA LEU A 64 13.23 22.50 -4.25
C LEU A 64 14.34 21.65 -4.89
N LEU A 65 14.02 20.50 -5.49
CA LEU A 65 14.99 19.68 -6.23
C LEU A 65 15.63 20.47 -7.38
N ALA A 66 14.82 21.22 -8.12
CA ALA A 66 15.31 22.05 -9.22
C ALA A 66 15.98 23.34 -8.73
N ALA A 67 15.35 24.07 -7.80
CA ALA A 67 15.81 25.36 -7.32
C ALA A 67 17.17 25.29 -6.56
N LEU A 68 17.41 24.18 -5.86
CA LEU A 68 18.68 23.94 -5.16
C LEU A 68 19.72 23.20 -6.01
N ASN A 69 19.45 22.99 -7.31
CA ASN A 69 20.31 22.22 -8.21
C ASN A 69 20.65 20.82 -7.69
N ALA A 70 19.73 20.20 -6.93
CA ALA A 70 19.85 18.81 -6.53
C ALA A 70 19.83 17.89 -7.75
N THR A 71 19.05 18.27 -8.78
CA THR A 71 19.00 17.66 -10.10
C THR A 71 18.56 18.69 -11.15
N THR A 72 18.56 18.33 -12.43
CA THR A 72 18.02 19.18 -13.49
C THR A 72 16.51 19.33 -13.36
N VAL A 73 15.91 20.33 -14.02
CA VAL A 73 14.45 20.49 -14.08
C VAL A 73 13.79 19.21 -14.64
N ALA A 74 14.30 18.65 -15.72
CA ALA A 74 13.82 17.37 -16.25
C ALA A 74 13.93 16.22 -15.24
N GLY A 75 15.04 16.17 -14.48
CA GLY A 75 15.22 15.20 -13.38
C GLY A 75 14.22 15.39 -12.25
N ALA A 76 13.89 16.63 -11.89
CA ALA A 76 12.90 16.93 -10.86
C ALA A 76 11.48 16.48 -11.23
N PHE A 77 11.16 16.38 -12.53
CA PHE A 77 9.88 15.87 -13.05
C PHE A 77 9.93 14.40 -13.49
N SER A 78 11.09 13.74 -13.44
CA SER A 78 11.27 12.38 -13.98
C SER A 78 10.36 11.32 -13.37
N GLY A 79 9.98 11.48 -12.10
CA GLY A 79 9.08 10.55 -11.41
C GLY A 79 7.68 10.50 -12.01
N TYR A 80 7.21 11.58 -12.65
CA TYR A 80 5.89 11.60 -13.29
C TYR A 80 5.85 10.85 -14.63
N ALA A 81 7.01 10.61 -15.24
CA ALA A 81 7.15 9.76 -16.41
C ALA A 81 7.32 8.27 -16.05
N ASN A 82 7.46 7.94 -14.75
CA ASN A 82 7.61 6.55 -14.32
C ASN A 82 6.31 5.77 -14.56
N THR A 83 6.43 4.63 -15.24
CA THR A 83 5.28 3.79 -15.62
C THR A 83 4.52 3.23 -14.42
N SER A 84 5.21 2.93 -13.33
CA SER A 84 4.61 2.43 -12.09
C SER A 84 3.66 3.46 -11.44
N LEU A 85 3.92 4.77 -11.61
CA LEU A 85 3.03 5.81 -11.13
C LEU A 85 1.70 5.81 -11.91
N TRP A 86 1.77 5.61 -13.22
CA TRP A 86 0.58 5.51 -14.07
C TRP A 86 -0.25 4.25 -13.77
N LEU A 87 0.38 3.17 -13.30
CA LEU A 87 -0.35 1.98 -12.83
C LEU A 87 -1.28 2.30 -11.65
N ILE A 88 -0.91 3.28 -10.81
CA ILE A 88 -1.77 3.76 -9.72
C ILE A 88 -3.04 4.44 -10.29
N VAL A 89 -2.88 5.33 -11.27
CA VAL A 89 -4.02 5.99 -11.95
C VAL A 89 -4.96 4.97 -12.58
N ILE A 90 -4.39 4.02 -13.33
CA ILE A 90 -5.11 2.91 -13.96
C ILE A 90 -5.91 2.15 -12.90
N GLY A 91 -5.27 1.79 -11.80
CA GLY A 91 -5.88 1.04 -10.72
C GLY A 91 -7.09 1.75 -10.10
N PHE A 92 -7.00 3.06 -9.85
CA PHE A 92 -8.12 3.82 -9.31
C PHE A 92 -9.29 3.95 -10.30
N ILE A 93 -9.02 4.14 -11.59
CA ILE A 93 -10.07 4.16 -12.62
C ILE A 93 -10.76 2.78 -12.69
N MET A 94 -9.99 1.70 -12.71
CA MET A 94 -10.52 0.33 -12.69
C MET A 94 -11.39 0.09 -11.45
N ALA A 95 -10.91 0.48 -10.26
CA ALA A 95 -11.69 0.37 -9.02
C ALA A 95 -13.01 1.14 -9.10
N GLY A 96 -12.98 2.35 -9.66
CA GLY A 96 -14.19 3.15 -9.90
C GLY A 96 -15.19 2.46 -10.84
N CYS A 97 -14.71 1.78 -11.89
CA CYS A 97 -15.55 1.00 -12.79
C CYS A 97 -16.17 -0.22 -12.09
N MET A 98 -15.39 -0.92 -11.27
CA MET A 98 -15.90 -2.03 -10.43
C MET A 98 -17.00 -1.58 -9.46
N GLU A 99 -16.81 -0.43 -8.83
CA GLU A 99 -17.79 0.18 -7.93
C GLU A 99 -19.06 0.57 -8.69
N LYS A 100 -18.92 1.32 -9.79
CA LYS A 100 -20.05 1.85 -10.57
C LYS A 100 -20.86 0.74 -11.24
N SER A 101 -20.25 -0.35 -11.70
CA SER A 101 -20.94 -1.48 -12.27
C SER A 101 -21.74 -2.29 -11.24
N GLY A 102 -21.41 -2.18 -9.94
CA GLY A 102 -22.00 -2.98 -8.86
C GLY A 102 -21.37 -4.36 -8.69
N LEU A 103 -20.44 -4.76 -9.57
CA LEU A 103 -19.86 -6.11 -9.57
C LEU A 103 -19.11 -6.41 -8.25
N SER A 104 -18.39 -5.44 -7.68
CA SER A 104 -17.69 -5.63 -6.40
C SER A 104 -18.64 -5.93 -5.24
N LYS A 105 -19.80 -5.25 -5.16
CA LYS A 105 -20.84 -5.53 -4.14
C LYS A 105 -21.41 -6.93 -4.32
N ARG A 106 -21.72 -7.34 -5.55
CA ARG A 106 -22.23 -8.68 -5.84
C ARG A 106 -21.23 -9.76 -5.44
N ILE A 107 -19.95 -9.63 -5.82
CA ILE A 107 -18.90 -10.59 -5.45
C ILE A 107 -18.84 -10.71 -3.92
N ALA A 108 -18.83 -9.58 -3.21
CA ALA A 108 -18.78 -9.56 -1.76
C ALA A 108 -19.97 -10.32 -1.14
N LEU A 109 -21.20 -10.01 -1.56
CA LEU A 109 -22.40 -10.64 -1.03
C LEU A 109 -22.48 -12.13 -1.38
N VAL A 110 -22.12 -12.54 -2.59
CA VAL A 110 -22.07 -13.96 -2.99
C VAL A 110 -21.11 -14.73 -2.09
N LEU A 111 -19.90 -14.25 -1.92
CA LEU A 111 -18.89 -14.94 -1.11
C LEU A 111 -19.26 -14.96 0.38
N VAL A 112 -19.82 -13.88 0.93
CA VAL A 112 -20.28 -13.87 2.33
C VAL A 112 -21.46 -14.81 2.53
N ASN A 113 -22.36 -14.92 1.54
CA ASN A 113 -23.49 -15.84 1.58
C ASN A 113 -23.06 -17.32 1.70
N LEU A 114 -21.88 -17.68 1.19
CA LEU A 114 -21.30 -19.03 1.35
C LEU A 114 -21.00 -19.42 2.80
N ALA A 115 -20.96 -18.45 3.71
CA ALA A 115 -20.83 -18.73 5.15
C ALA A 115 -22.04 -19.49 5.72
N GLY A 116 -23.19 -19.44 5.07
CA GLY A 116 -24.39 -20.18 5.46
C GLY A 116 -24.90 -19.85 6.86
N GLY A 117 -24.72 -18.57 7.32
CA GLY A 117 -25.15 -18.11 8.62
C GLY A 117 -24.25 -18.52 9.80
N SER A 118 -23.21 -19.31 9.59
CA SER A 118 -22.29 -19.68 10.66
C SER A 118 -21.38 -18.52 11.05
N ALA A 119 -21.42 -18.11 12.32
CA ALA A 119 -20.55 -17.06 12.86
C ALA A 119 -19.06 -17.36 12.67
N ASN A 120 -18.64 -18.62 12.79
CA ASN A 120 -17.25 -19.01 12.54
C ASN A 120 -16.87 -18.93 11.07
N LYS A 121 -17.77 -19.30 10.15
CA LYS A 121 -17.49 -19.29 8.72
C LYS A 121 -17.46 -17.87 8.15
N VAL A 122 -18.20 -16.92 8.73
CA VAL A 122 -18.23 -15.56 8.22
C VAL A 122 -16.88 -14.85 8.30
N TYR A 123 -16.04 -15.16 9.29
CA TYR A 123 -14.66 -14.64 9.37
C TYR A 123 -13.86 -15.02 8.12
N TRP A 124 -13.94 -16.31 7.74
CA TRP A 124 -13.23 -16.83 6.57
C TRP A 124 -13.84 -16.35 5.25
N ALA A 125 -15.18 -16.23 5.21
CA ALA A 125 -15.87 -15.69 4.05
C ALA A 125 -15.47 -14.24 3.77
N VAL A 126 -15.44 -13.37 4.80
CA VAL A 126 -14.99 -11.99 4.67
C VAL A 126 -13.51 -11.92 4.27
N ALA A 127 -12.66 -12.78 4.83
CA ALA A 127 -11.27 -12.90 4.39
C ALA A 127 -11.17 -13.34 2.92
N GLY A 128 -11.97 -14.30 2.51
CA GLY A 128 -12.08 -14.74 1.10
C GLY A 128 -12.52 -13.62 0.16
N VAL A 129 -13.49 -12.80 0.58
CA VAL A 129 -13.86 -11.58 -0.16
C VAL A 129 -12.66 -10.65 -0.33
N MET A 130 -11.95 -10.35 0.76
CA MET A 130 -10.79 -9.47 0.72
C MET A 130 -9.67 -10.05 -0.16
N ALA A 131 -9.50 -11.37 -0.17
CA ALA A 131 -8.55 -12.06 -1.04
C ALA A 131 -8.93 -11.87 -2.53
N VAL A 132 -10.16 -12.16 -2.91
CA VAL A 132 -10.63 -11.99 -4.30
C VAL A 132 -10.59 -10.52 -4.72
N LEU A 133 -11.08 -9.62 -3.87
CA LEU A 133 -11.06 -8.19 -4.17
C LEU A 133 -9.65 -7.61 -4.24
N SER A 134 -8.63 -8.26 -3.67
CA SER A 134 -7.23 -7.82 -3.81
C SER A 134 -6.73 -7.90 -5.25
N PHE A 135 -7.26 -8.80 -6.06
CA PHE A 135 -6.97 -8.87 -7.49
C PHE A 135 -7.81 -7.89 -8.33
N LEU A 136 -9.00 -7.56 -7.87
CA LEU A 136 -10.02 -6.85 -8.66
C LEU A 136 -10.11 -5.35 -8.33
N VAL A 137 -9.84 -4.96 -7.09
CA VAL A 137 -10.00 -3.58 -6.62
C VAL A 137 -8.66 -3.07 -6.08
N PRO A 138 -7.92 -2.26 -6.85
CA PRO A 138 -6.56 -1.80 -6.50
C PRO A 138 -6.45 -0.82 -5.32
N SER A 139 -7.50 -0.63 -4.57
CA SER A 139 -7.53 0.28 -3.41
C SER A 139 -8.04 -0.44 -2.17
N ILE A 140 -7.17 -0.59 -1.18
CA ILE A 140 -7.57 -1.17 0.11
C ILE A 140 -8.66 -0.33 0.80
N THR A 141 -8.60 0.99 0.68
CA THR A 141 -9.62 1.89 1.21
C THR A 141 -10.97 1.65 0.55
N ALA A 142 -11.02 1.52 -0.78
CA ALA A 142 -12.25 1.23 -1.50
C ALA A 142 -12.83 -0.13 -1.09
N ARG A 143 -12.00 -1.17 -0.93
CA ARG A 143 -12.43 -2.49 -0.44
C ARG A 143 -12.98 -2.41 0.99
N THR A 144 -12.33 -1.63 1.85
CA THR A 144 -12.80 -1.41 3.23
C THR A 144 -14.16 -0.70 3.24
N LEU A 145 -14.31 0.38 2.48
CA LEU A 145 -15.57 1.13 2.37
C LEU A 145 -16.70 0.28 1.78
N LEU A 146 -16.39 -0.62 0.85
CA LEU A 146 -17.36 -1.56 0.29
C LEU A 146 -17.86 -2.59 1.31
N MET A 147 -16.92 -3.12 2.13
CA MET A 147 -17.24 -4.20 3.06
C MET A 147 -17.93 -3.72 4.36
N LEU A 148 -17.64 -2.51 4.79
CA LEU A 148 -18.20 -2.00 6.07
C LEU A 148 -19.73 -1.97 6.10
N PRO A 149 -20.46 -1.44 5.11
CA PRO A 149 -21.92 -1.48 5.13
C PRO A 149 -22.48 -2.90 5.23
N ILE A 150 -21.84 -3.88 4.57
CA ILE A 150 -22.23 -5.29 4.63
C ILE A 150 -22.04 -5.83 6.05
N ILE A 151 -20.87 -5.57 6.66
CA ILE A 151 -20.57 -6.01 8.03
C ILE A 151 -21.51 -5.36 9.05
N LEU A 152 -21.75 -4.06 8.93
CA LEU A 152 -22.64 -3.34 9.82
C LEU A 152 -24.09 -3.80 9.66
N GLY A 153 -24.54 -4.05 8.43
CA GLY A 153 -25.86 -4.61 8.16
C GLY A 153 -26.05 -6.02 8.75
N ILE A 154 -25.03 -6.87 8.66
CA ILE A 154 -25.01 -8.17 9.35
C ILE A 154 -25.16 -7.97 10.86
N GLY A 155 -24.37 -7.05 11.45
CA GLY A 155 -24.42 -6.75 12.86
C GLY A 155 -25.79 -6.24 13.32
N GLN A 156 -26.37 -5.30 12.57
CA GLN A 156 -27.70 -4.75 12.85
C GLN A 156 -28.79 -5.83 12.82
N ALA A 157 -28.70 -6.77 11.89
CA ALA A 157 -29.70 -7.83 11.73
C ALA A 157 -29.75 -8.82 12.90
N PHE A 158 -28.69 -8.96 13.71
CA PHE A 158 -28.72 -9.74 14.94
C PHE A 158 -28.62 -8.86 16.22
N ASP A 159 -29.05 -7.59 16.12
CA ASP A 159 -29.11 -6.63 17.23
C ASP A 159 -27.76 -6.38 17.93
N ALA A 160 -26.68 -6.42 17.18
CA ALA A 160 -25.35 -6.14 17.71
C ALA A 160 -25.26 -4.70 18.23
N LYS A 161 -25.01 -4.56 19.53
CA LYS A 161 -24.81 -3.24 20.14
C LYS A 161 -23.47 -2.65 19.70
N GLN A 162 -23.50 -1.39 19.27
CA GLN A 162 -22.31 -0.66 18.85
C GLN A 162 -21.20 -0.74 19.92
N GLY A 163 -20.00 -1.10 19.50
CA GLY A 163 -18.83 -1.21 20.37
C GLY A 163 -18.83 -2.42 21.32
N LYS A 164 -19.83 -3.32 21.28
CA LYS A 164 -19.89 -4.48 22.19
C LYS A 164 -19.79 -5.82 21.49
N SER A 165 -20.13 -5.93 20.20
CA SER A 165 -20.08 -7.19 19.46
C SER A 165 -18.65 -7.54 19.01
N ASN A 166 -18.15 -8.68 19.45
CA ASN A 166 -16.84 -9.22 19.03
C ASN A 166 -16.84 -9.62 17.56
N ILE A 167 -17.94 -10.19 17.05
CA ILE A 167 -18.06 -10.56 15.64
C ILE A 167 -17.87 -9.32 14.77
N VAL A 168 -18.62 -8.25 15.01
CA VAL A 168 -18.53 -7.02 14.23
C VAL A 168 -17.11 -6.43 14.30
N LYS A 169 -16.51 -6.37 15.49
CA LYS A 169 -15.12 -5.91 15.68
C LYS A 169 -14.14 -6.74 14.86
N ALA A 170 -14.22 -8.06 14.97
CA ALA A 170 -13.31 -8.95 14.24
C ALA A 170 -13.46 -8.82 12.73
N LEU A 171 -14.69 -8.75 12.20
CA LEU A 171 -14.93 -8.56 10.77
C LEU A 171 -14.36 -7.25 10.26
N ILE A 172 -14.49 -6.16 11.03
CA ILE A 172 -13.90 -4.87 10.70
C ILE A 172 -12.36 -4.97 10.71
N PHE A 173 -11.76 -5.63 11.71
CA PHE A 173 -10.30 -5.85 11.76
C PHE A 173 -9.80 -6.75 10.62
N ILE A 174 -10.54 -7.79 10.23
CA ILE A 174 -10.22 -8.63 9.07
C ILE A 174 -10.13 -7.77 7.81
N VAL A 175 -11.12 -6.92 7.58
CA VAL A 175 -11.12 -6.04 6.41
C VAL A 175 -9.96 -5.05 6.45
N ALA A 176 -9.73 -4.40 7.59
CA ALA A 176 -8.70 -3.36 7.70
C ALA A 176 -7.27 -3.93 7.73
N MET A 177 -7.04 -5.01 8.46
CA MET A 177 -5.68 -5.53 8.71
C MET A 177 -5.32 -6.72 7.82
N SER A 178 -6.13 -7.80 7.83
CA SER A 178 -5.86 -8.97 6.96
C SER A 178 -6.00 -8.60 5.47
N GLY A 179 -6.95 -7.75 5.12
CA GLY A 179 -7.08 -7.20 3.76
C GLY A 179 -5.88 -6.38 3.32
N THR A 180 -5.24 -5.64 4.23
CA THR A 180 -3.98 -4.93 3.95
C THR A 180 -2.83 -5.93 3.73
N MET A 181 -2.72 -6.98 4.54
CA MET A 181 -1.71 -8.03 4.35
C MET A 181 -1.82 -8.67 2.96
N MET A 182 -3.03 -9.07 2.53
CA MET A 182 -3.26 -9.63 1.18
C MET A 182 -2.84 -8.68 0.07
N SER A 183 -3.06 -7.37 0.26
CA SER A 183 -2.76 -6.35 -0.73
C SER A 183 -1.28 -6.24 -1.08
N ILE A 184 -0.40 -6.58 -0.16
CA ILE A 184 1.05 -6.50 -0.35
C ILE A 184 1.52 -7.51 -1.40
N GLY A 185 0.84 -8.66 -1.46
CA GLY A 185 1.19 -9.76 -2.37
C GLY A 185 0.82 -9.53 -3.84
N VAL A 186 -0.02 -8.55 -4.16
CA VAL A 186 -0.49 -8.28 -5.53
C VAL A 186 -0.04 -6.90 -5.95
N LEU A 187 0.78 -6.79 -7.00
CA LEU A 187 1.40 -5.54 -7.45
C LEU A 187 0.39 -4.39 -7.58
N THR A 188 -0.78 -4.66 -8.11
CA THR A 188 -1.84 -3.68 -8.37
C THR A 188 -2.79 -3.44 -7.21
N ALA A 189 -2.69 -4.18 -6.09
CA ALA A 189 -3.67 -4.12 -5.00
C ALA A 189 -3.45 -3.01 -3.97
N HIS A 190 -2.27 -2.43 -3.92
CA HIS A 190 -1.89 -1.39 -2.96
C HIS A 190 -0.95 -0.39 -3.60
N VAL A 191 -1.16 0.90 -3.37
CA VAL A 191 -0.39 2.01 -3.97
C VAL A 191 1.12 1.90 -3.70
N GLY A 192 1.52 1.42 -2.53
CA GLY A 192 2.92 1.24 -2.16
C GLY A 192 3.69 0.22 -3.00
N ASN A 193 3.00 -0.74 -3.61
CA ASN A 193 3.64 -1.78 -4.41
C ASN A 193 4.19 -1.20 -5.74
N PRO A 194 3.40 -0.48 -6.56
CA PRO A 194 3.95 0.19 -7.74
C PRO A 194 5.03 1.22 -7.41
N ILE A 195 4.94 1.92 -6.27
CA ILE A 195 5.99 2.85 -5.85
C ILE A 195 7.30 2.10 -5.61
N THR A 196 7.26 1.00 -4.88
CA THR A 196 8.44 0.15 -4.65
C THR A 196 9.02 -0.34 -5.97
N ALA A 197 8.18 -0.86 -6.88
CA ALA A 197 8.59 -1.30 -8.20
C ALA A 197 9.22 -0.17 -9.02
N GLY A 198 8.62 1.03 -8.99
CA GLY A 198 9.14 2.22 -9.67
C GLY A 198 10.49 2.70 -9.12
N LEU A 199 10.70 2.64 -7.82
CA LEU A 199 11.99 2.98 -7.18
C LEU A 199 13.08 1.97 -7.56
N ILE A 200 12.73 0.67 -7.61
CA ILE A 200 13.64 -0.38 -8.07
C ILE A 200 14.01 -0.14 -9.54
N GLU A 201 13.03 0.11 -10.41
CA GLU A 201 13.26 0.39 -11.82
C GLU A 201 14.15 1.64 -12.02
N ALA A 202 13.88 2.72 -11.31
CA ALA A 202 14.66 3.95 -11.39
C ALA A 202 16.13 3.73 -11.01
N ALA A 203 16.39 2.91 -10.00
CA ALA A 203 17.73 2.66 -9.46
C ALA A 203 18.49 1.55 -10.19
N THR A 204 17.82 0.48 -10.61
CA THR A 204 18.47 -0.73 -11.15
C THR A 204 18.27 -0.92 -12.66
N LYS A 205 17.37 -0.14 -13.27
CA LYS A 205 16.92 -0.29 -14.66
C LYS A 205 16.23 -1.65 -14.95
N LYS A 206 15.85 -2.37 -13.89
CA LYS A 206 15.09 -3.62 -13.98
C LYS A 206 13.65 -3.38 -13.59
N THR A 207 12.72 -3.75 -14.45
CA THR A 207 11.28 -3.76 -14.17
C THR A 207 10.91 -5.07 -13.50
N ILE A 208 10.05 -5.01 -12.48
CA ILE A 208 9.46 -6.20 -11.86
C ILE A 208 8.12 -6.44 -12.55
N SER A 209 7.93 -7.64 -13.10
CA SER A 209 6.67 -8.02 -13.71
C SER A 209 5.59 -8.31 -12.66
N TRP A 210 4.32 -8.31 -13.06
CA TRP A 210 3.20 -8.61 -12.17
C TRP A 210 3.30 -10.04 -11.62
N SER A 211 3.60 -11.00 -12.49
CA SER A 211 3.75 -12.40 -12.09
C SER A 211 4.96 -12.63 -11.18
N GLU A 212 6.06 -11.91 -11.42
CA GLU A 212 7.24 -11.97 -10.55
C GLU A 212 6.97 -11.38 -9.16
N TRP A 213 6.30 -10.21 -9.09
CA TRP A 213 5.85 -9.64 -7.82
C TRP A 213 4.97 -10.64 -7.06
N PHE A 214 3.98 -11.23 -7.75
CA PHE A 214 3.07 -12.19 -7.12
C PHE A 214 3.81 -13.46 -6.66
N ARG A 215 4.74 -13.97 -7.44
CA ARG A 215 5.57 -15.13 -7.06
C ARG A 215 6.38 -14.85 -5.79
N ILE A 216 6.92 -13.65 -5.63
CA ILE A 216 7.76 -13.28 -4.47
C ILE A 216 6.90 -12.97 -3.24
N GLY A 217 5.87 -12.17 -3.40
CA GLY A 217 5.08 -11.61 -2.30
C GLY A 217 3.72 -12.25 -2.10
N GLY A 218 3.11 -12.84 -3.14
CA GLY A 218 1.74 -13.38 -3.09
C GLY A 218 1.58 -14.49 -2.07
N PRO A 219 2.22 -15.65 -2.22
CA PRO A 219 2.07 -16.75 -1.28
C PRO A 219 2.26 -16.35 0.18
N PRO A 220 3.35 -15.67 0.58
CA PRO A 220 3.52 -15.27 1.97
C PRO A 220 2.46 -14.27 2.44
N ALA A 221 2.04 -13.31 1.61
CA ALA A 221 1.04 -12.32 1.98
C ALA A 221 -0.33 -12.95 2.27
N PHE A 222 -0.78 -13.89 1.43
CA PHE A 222 -2.05 -14.59 1.64
C PHE A 222 -1.99 -15.55 2.82
N ILE A 223 -0.90 -16.33 2.99
CA ILE A 223 -0.73 -17.22 4.16
C ILE A 223 -0.73 -16.38 5.45
N MET A 224 0.04 -15.29 5.50
CA MET A 224 0.07 -14.37 6.64
C MET A 224 -1.32 -13.83 6.96
N ALA A 225 -2.06 -13.40 5.94
CA ALA A 225 -3.39 -12.85 6.12
C ALA A 225 -4.38 -13.89 6.67
N PHE A 226 -4.38 -15.11 6.16
CA PHE A 226 -5.25 -16.16 6.70
C PHE A 226 -4.87 -16.57 8.13
N ILE A 227 -3.59 -16.61 8.48
CA ILE A 227 -3.16 -16.80 9.87
C ILE A 227 -3.63 -15.63 10.74
N SER A 228 -3.55 -14.40 10.25
CA SER A 228 -4.04 -13.23 10.98
C SER A 228 -5.56 -13.28 11.27
N VAL A 229 -6.35 -13.85 10.37
CA VAL A 229 -7.80 -14.11 10.61
C VAL A 229 -7.99 -15.06 11.79
N TYR A 230 -7.19 -16.11 11.87
CA TYR A 230 -7.22 -17.03 13.00
C TYR A 230 -6.86 -16.32 14.31
N LEU A 231 -5.81 -15.49 14.31
CA LEU A 231 -5.42 -14.68 15.48
C LEU A 231 -6.51 -13.70 15.89
N LEU A 232 -7.13 -13.01 14.92
CA LEU A 232 -8.24 -12.09 15.18
C LEU A 232 -9.43 -12.82 15.79
N ARG A 233 -9.73 -14.03 15.33
CA ARG A 233 -10.77 -14.87 15.91
C ARG A 233 -10.45 -15.27 17.36
N LEU A 234 -9.20 -15.51 17.70
CA LEU A 234 -8.79 -15.79 19.08
C LEU A 234 -8.89 -14.56 19.98
N MET A 235 -8.53 -13.38 19.47
CA MET A 235 -8.62 -12.11 20.21
C MET A 235 -10.07 -11.62 20.38
N TRP A 236 -10.91 -11.86 19.37
CA TRP A 236 -12.29 -11.44 19.30
C TRP A 236 -13.19 -12.63 18.96
N PRO A 237 -13.38 -13.58 19.91
CA PRO A 237 -14.18 -14.78 19.68
C PRO A 237 -15.65 -14.40 19.48
N PRO A 238 -16.36 -15.13 18.56
CA PRO A 238 -17.75 -14.85 18.30
C PRO A 238 -18.60 -15.13 19.53
N GLU A 239 -19.45 -14.17 19.89
CA GLU A 239 -20.41 -14.27 21.00
C GLU A 239 -21.66 -15.10 20.65
N ILE A 240 -21.90 -15.35 19.36
CA ILE A 240 -23.01 -16.18 18.87
C ILE A 240 -22.49 -17.27 17.92
N LYS A 241 -23.19 -18.39 17.82
CA LYS A 241 -22.82 -19.49 16.92
C LYS A 241 -23.36 -19.31 15.50
N ASN A 242 -24.56 -18.72 15.39
CA ASN A 242 -25.26 -18.50 14.14
C ASN A 242 -25.66 -17.03 14.02
N LEU A 243 -25.55 -16.47 12.82
CA LEU A 243 -25.89 -15.07 12.53
C LEU A 243 -27.40 -14.79 12.53
N GLY A 244 -28.25 -15.85 12.51
CA GLY A 244 -29.70 -15.68 12.49
C GLY A 244 -30.16 -14.76 11.34
N GLU A 245 -30.80 -13.65 11.70
CA GLU A 245 -31.27 -12.64 10.75
C GLU A 245 -30.14 -11.97 9.94
N GLY A 246 -28.89 -12.04 10.39
CA GLY A 246 -27.74 -11.58 9.60
C GLY A 246 -27.57 -12.33 8.29
N GLN A 247 -27.86 -13.64 8.26
CA GLN A 247 -27.89 -14.41 7.02
C GLN A 247 -29.05 -13.99 6.10
N SER A 248 -30.23 -13.77 6.69
CA SER A 248 -31.41 -13.29 5.96
C SER A 248 -31.17 -11.90 5.35
N TYR A 249 -30.42 -11.04 6.04
CA TYR A 249 -30.01 -9.74 5.51
C TYR A 249 -29.15 -9.91 4.25
N ILE A 250 -28.11 -10.77 4.30
CA ILE A 250 -27.24 -11.03 3.14
C ILE A 250 -28.04 -11.54 1.95
N GLN A 251 -28.96 -12.49 2.19
CA GLN A 251 -29.82 -13.06 1.14
C GLN A 251 -30.75 -12.01 0.53
N ARG A 252 -31.34 -11.13 1.34
CA ARG A 252 -32.17 -10.00 0.86
C ARG A 252 -31.38 -9.03 0.01
N GLU A 253 -30.19 -8.62 0.48
CA GLU A 253 -29.29 -7.73 -0.27
C GLU A 253 -28.87 -8.35 -1.61
N LEU A 254 -28.54 -9.66 -1.61
CA LEU A 254 -28.19 -10.37 -2.83
C LEU A 254 -29.38 -10.48 -3.80
N ALA A 255 -30.56 -10.81 -3.30
CA ALA A 255 -31.80 -10.87 -4.09
C ALA A 255 -32.15 -9.50 -4.69
N ALA A 256 -31.96 -8.42 -3.94
CA ALA A 256 -32.19 -7.05 -4.41
C ALA A 256 -31.30 -6.64 -5.59
N LEU A 257 -30.13 -7.27 -5.77
CA LEU A 257 -29.30 -7.04 -6.95
C LEU A 257 -29.90 -7.62 -8.25
N GLY A 258 -30.83 -8.55 -8.17
CA GLY A 258 -31.42 -9.21 -9.33
C GLY A 258 -30.40 -9.96 -10.19
N ASN A 259 -30.70 -10.11 -11.48
CA ASN A 259 -29.81 -10.75 -12.44
C ASN A 259 -28.57 -9.90 -12.74
N LEU A 260 -27.52 -10.55 -13.25
CA LEU A 260 -26.31 -9.87 -13.72
C LEU A 260 -26.66 -8.83 -14.79
N SER A 261 -26.30 -7.59 -14.53
CA SER A 261 -26.47 -6.50 -15.50
C SER A 261 -25.42 -6.61 -16.63
N ARG A 262 -25.71 -5.98 -17.78
CA ARG A 262 -24.74 -5.90 -18.88
C ARG A 262 -23.43 -5.23 -18.45
N HIS A 263 -23.48 -4.21 -17.59
CA HIS A 263 -22.30 -3.53 -17.07
C HIS A 263 -21.48 -4.45 -16.15
N GLU A 264 -22.12 -5.25 -15.31
CA GLU A 264 -21.41 -6.24 -14.47
C GLU A 264 -20.70 -7.29 -15.33
N ILE A 265 -21.38 -7.85 -16.34
CA ILE A 265 -20.79 -8.84 -17.24
C ILE A 265 -19.63 -8.25 -18.03
N TYR A 266 -19.79 -7.05 -18.60
CA TYR A 266 -18.73 -6.39 -19.35
C TYR A 266 -17.51 -6.10 -18.48
N THR A 267 -17.74 -5.51 -17.29
CA THR A 267 -16.68 -5.26 -16.31
C THR A 267 -15.96 -6.56 -15.94
N MET A 268 -16.69 -7.61 -15.65
CA MET A 268 -16.14 -8.92 -15.31
C MET A 268 -15.24 -9.47 -16.41
N ILE A 269 -15.70 -9.42 -17.68
CA ILE A 269 -14.90 -9.90 -18.83
C ILE A 269 -13.60 -9.10 -18.95
N VAL A 270 -13.66 -7.76 -18.91
CA VAL A 270 -12.47 -6.92 -19.03
C VAL A 270 -11.49 -7.20 -17.88
N PHE A 271 -11.98 -7.33 -16.64
CA PHE A 271 -11.13 -7.62 -15.50
C PHE A 271 -10.49 -9.01 -15.55
N LEU A 272 -11.26 -10.05 -15.95
CA LEU A 272 -10.72 -11.40 -16.08
C LEU A 272 -9.63 -11.46 -17.16
N LEU A 273 -9.85 -10.80 -18.30
CA LEU A 273 -8.85 -10.71 -19.38
C LEU A 273 -7.61 -9.94 -18.89
N THR A 274 -7.79 -8.85 -18.16
CA THR A 274 -6.68 -8.06 -17.58
C THR A 274 -5.86 -8.92 -16.63
N LEU A 275 -6.51 -9.62 -15.70
CA LEU A 275 -5.83 -10.50 -14.75
C LEU A 275 -5.11 -11.64 -15.45
N LEU A 276 -5.73 -12.25 -16.48
CA LEU A 276 -5.10 -13.30 -17.27
C LEU A 276 -3.81 -12.78 -17.95
N LEU A 277 -3.89 -11.60 -18.58
CA LEU A 277 -2.72 -10.98 -19.21
C LEU A 277 -1.65 -10.60 -18.18
N TRP A 278 -2.00 -10.06 -17.01
CA TRP A 278 -1.03 -9.79 -15.96
C TRP A 278 -0.38 -11.07 -15.41
N ALA A 279 -1.17 -12.12 -15.17
CA ALA A 279 -0.66 -13.39 -14.66
C ALA A 279 0.25 -14.14 -15.66
N THR A 280 0.09 -13.87 -16.95
CA THR A 280 0.86 -14.49 -18.03
C THR A 280 1.91 -13.58 -18.65
N ASP A 281 2.25 -12.46 -18.00
CA ASP A 281 3.21 -11.47 -18.51
C ASP A 281 4.61 -12.05 -18.74
N ALA A 282 4.99 -13.07 -17.98
CA ALA A 282 6.22 -13.82 -18.19
C ALA A 282 6.28 -14.51 -19.58
N ILE A 283 5.12 -14.82 -20.19
CA ILE A 283 5.03 -15.49 -21.50
C ILE A 283 5.06 -14.47 -22.64
N HIS A 284 4.14 -13.51 -22.63
CA HIS A 284 3.97 -12.57 -23.74
C HIS A 284 4.82 -11.29 -23.62
N LYS A 285 5.43 -11.02 -22.45
CA LYS A 285 6.32 -9.88 -22.18
C LYS A 285 5.69 -8.49 -22.35
N ILE A 286 4.35 -8.38 -22.41
CA ILE A 286 3.65 -7.09 -22.47
C ILE A 286 3.73 -6.46 -21.09
N ASN A 287 4.15 -5.20 -21.05
CA ASN A 287 4.25 -4.46 -19.79
C ASN A 287 2.89 -4.32 -19.10
N VAL A 288 2.86 -4.53 -17.79
CA VAL A 288 1.65 -4.44 -16.94
C VAL A 288 0.86 -3.14 -17.14
N VAL A 289 1.56 -2.03 -17.39
CA VAL A 289 0.92 -0.70 -17.61
C VAL A 289 0.18 -0.68 -18.94
N ILE A 290 0.73 -1.27 -20.01
CA ILE A 290 0.06 -1.33 -21.32
C ILE A 290 -1.22 -2.15 -21.24
N VAL A 291 -1.19 -3.30 -20.55
CA VAL A 291 -2.40 -4.11 -20.30
C VAL A 291 -3.43 -3.31 -19.51
N GLY A 292 -3.01 -2.62 -18.46
CA GLY A 292 -3.89 -1.76 -17.67
C GLY A 292 -4.47 -0.58 -18.47
N MET A 293 -3.67 0.06 -19.33
CA MET A 293 -4.14 1.11 -20.24
C MET A 293 -5.22 0.59 -21.19
N LEU A 294 -5.01 -0.57 -21.81
CA LEU A 294 -6.03 -1.22 -22.64
C LEU A 294 -7.32 -1.44 -21.84
N SER A 295 -7.20 -1.90 -20.60
CA SER A 295 -8.35 -2.16 -19.75
C SER A 295 -9.18 -0.91 -19.47
N ILE A 296 -8.53 0.22 -19.12
CA ILE A 296 -9.26 1.47 -18.88
C ILE A 296 -9.85 2.06 -20.18
N ILE A 297 -9.17 1.89 -21.32
CA ILE A 297 -9.71 2.29 -22.62
C ILE A 297 -11.00 1.54 -22.91
N LEU A 298 -11.02 0.20 -22.72
CA LEU A 298 -12.21 -0.60 -22.90
C LEU A 298 -13.33 -0.18 -21.93
N LEU A 299 -13.02 -0.04 -20.64
CA LEU A 299 -13.99 0.33 -19.61
C LEU A 299 -14.59 1.74 -19.80
N LEU A 300 -13.85 2.65 -20.42
CA LEU A 300 -14.29 4.02 -20.69
C LEU A 300 -14.82 4.22 -22.12
N TRP A 301 -14.82 3.16 -22.97
CA TRP A 301 -15.21 3.28 -24.38
C TRP A 301 -16.64 3.80 -24.53
N PRO A 302 -16.91 4.85 -25.35
CA PRO A 302 -18.19 5.58 -25.33
C PRO A 302 -19.43 4.70 -25.57
N ALA A 303 -19.32 3.67 -26.40
CA ALA A 303 -20.48 2.83 -26.77
C ALA A 303 -20.88 1.83 -25.68
N GLN A 304 -19.95 1.38 -24.84
CA GLN A 304 -20.16 0.29 -23.86
C GLN A 304 -19.49 0.61 -22.51
N GLY A 305 -18.85 1.76 -22.41
CA GLY A 305 -18.08 2.15 -21.23
C GLY A 305 -18.91 2.29 -19.97
N ILE A 306 -18.31 1.88 -18.87
CA ILE A 306 -18.95 1.92 -17.55
C ILE A 306 -19.09 3.36 -17.07
N MET A 307 -18.09 4.21 -17.36
CA MET A 307 -18.08 5.63 -17.03
C MET A 307 -17.37 6.45 -18.11
N ASN A 308 -17.64 7.74 -18.14
CA ASN A 308 -16.91 8.66 -19.01
C ASN A 308 -15.63 9.18 -18.32
N TRP A 309 -14.77 9.87 -19.09
CA TRP A 309 -13.52 10.43 -18.55
C TRP A 309 -13.72 11.41 -17.40
N LYS A 310 -14.76 12.24 -17.46
CA LYS A 310 -15.06 13.23 -16.41
C LYS A 310 -15.34 12.53 -15.07
N GLU A 311 -16.10 11.44 -15.10
CA GLU A 311 -16.36 10.62 -13.91
C GLU A 311 -15.09 9.88 -13.46
N ALA A 312 -14.37 9.24 -14.40
CA ALA A 312 -13.17 8.47 -14.12
C ALA A 312 -12.08 9.34 -13.46
N SER A 313 -11.89 10.57 -13.94
CA SER A 313 -10.90 11.51 -13.39
C SER A 313 -11.18 11.89 -11.93
N THR A 314 -12.44 11.87 -11.49
CA THR A 314 -12.80 12.13 -10.09
C THR A 314 -12.48 10.96 -9.14
N LYS A 315 -12.29 9.75 -9.68
CA LYS A 315 -11.91 8.57 -8.90
C LYS A 315 -10.41 8.52 -8.61
N VAL A 316 -9.61 9.28 -9.37
CA VAL A 316 -8.16 9.33 -9.19
C VAL A 316 -7.83 10.33 -8.07
N PRO A 317 -7.15 9.90 -7.00
CA PRO A 317 -6.65 10.81 -5.98
C PRO A 317 -5.39 11.53 -6.49
N TRP A 318 -5.57 12.63 -7.20
CA TRP A 318 -4.49 13.41 -7.81
C TRP A 318 -3.44 13.90 -6.83
N ASN A 319 -3.83 14.14 -5.57
CA ASN A 319 -2.88 14.42 -4.49
C ASN A 319 -1.86 13.29 -4.29
N VAL A 320 -2.33 12.04 -4.40
CA VAL A 320 -1.47 10.84 -4.33
C VAL A 320 -0.54 10.77 -5.54
N PHE A 321 -1.05 11.05 -6.73
CA PHE A 321 -0.24 11.09 -7.96
C PHE A 321 0.88 12.12 -7.86
N ILE A 322 0.56 13.34 -7.41
CA ILE A 322 1.54 14.44 -7.26
C ILE A 322 2.59 14.07 -6.21
N LEU A 323 2.15 13.60 -5.04
CA LEU A 323 3.04 13.19 -3.96
C LEU A 323 4.05 12.13 -4.40
N TYR A 324 3.58 11.07 -5.03
CA TYR A 324 4.45 9.95 -5.38
C TYR A 324 5.31 10.20 -6.61
N GLY A 325 4.84 11.00 -7.57
CA GLY A 325 5.67 11.48 -8.66
C GLY A 325 6.88 12.27 -8.15
N ALA A 326 6.63 13.20 -7.21
CA ALA A 326 7.68 13.95 -6.54
C ALA A 326 8.63 13.04 -5.76
N GLY A 327 8.08 12.06 -5.05
CA GLY A 327 8.85 11.10 -4.28
C GLY A 327 9.75 10.22 -5.15
N LEU A 328 9.26 9.75 -6.30
CA LEU A 328 10.07 9.01 -7.28
C LEU A 328 11.20 9.90 -7.85
N SER A 329 10.91 11.16 -8.15
CA SER A 329 11.93 12.14 -8.57
C SER A 329 12.99 12.37 -7.49
N MET A 330 12.55 12.52 -6.23
CA MET A 330 13.46 12.68 -5.09
C MET A 330 14.33 11.43 -4.89
N GLY A 331 13.74 10.24 -4.99
CA GLY A 331 14.48 8.98 -4.93
C GLY A 331 15.55 8.88 -6.01
N ALA A 332 15.21 9.24 -7.25
CA ALA A 332 16.15 9.28 -8.37
C ALA A 332 17.26 10.31 -8.13
N ALA A 333 16.93 11.49 -7.59
CA ALA A 333 17.91 12.52 -7.24
C ALA A 333 18.86 12.06 -6.14
N LEU A 334 18.37 11.40 -5.08
CA LEU A 334 19.21 10.84 -4.02
C LEU A 334 20.21 9.81 -4.56
N VAL A 335 19.78 8.96 -5.49
CA VAL A 335 20.67 7.95 -6.11
C VAL A 335 21.68 8.62 -7.04
N SER A 336 21.25 9.46 -7.97
CA SER A 336 22.10 10.06 -8.99
C SER A 336 23.12 11.05 -8.42
N SER A 337 22.76 11.77 -7.35
CA SER A 337 23.66 12.71 -6.66
C SER A 337 24.68 12.05 -5.72
N GLY A 338 24.54 10.74 -5.45
CA GLY A 338 25.36 9.98 -4.51
C GLY A 338 24.94 10.14 -3.04
N ALA A 339 23.91 10.95 -2.74
CA ALA A 339 23.44 11.15 -1.37
C ALA A 339 22.97 9.83 -0.71
N ALA A 340 22.25 9.00 -1.44
CA ALA A 340 21.80 7.70 -0.93
C ALA A 340 22.99 6.79 -0.54
N LYS A 341 24.06 6.78 -1.34
CA LYS A 341 25.27 6.03 -1.03
C LYS A 341 25.99 6.58 0.22
N TRP A 342 26.05 7.90 0.35
CA TRP A 342 26.66 8.53 1.52
C TRP A 342 25.87 8.21 2.80
N ILE A 343 24.52 8.32 2.78
CA ILE A 343 23.69 7.97 3.93
C ILE A 343 23.86 6.48 4.28
N ALA A 344 23.83 5.59 3.29
CA ALA A 344 24.01 4.16 3.49
C ALA A 344 25.37 3.86 4.16
N GLY A 345 26.45 4.47 3.70
CA GLY A 345 27.77 4.28 4.27
C GLY A 345 27.90 4.80 5.71
N THR A 346 27.27 5.94 6.02
CA THR A 346 27.38 6.56 7.34
C THR A 346 26.41 5.94 8.37
N MET A 347 25.16 5.68 7.98
CA MET A 347 24.12 5.20 8.91
C MET A 347 24.03 3.67 8.99
N LEU A 348 24.27 2.96 7.88
CA LEU A 348 24.15 1.52 7.82
C LEU A 348 25.49 0.78 7.81
N GLY A 349 26.60 1.54 7.82
CA GLY A 349 27.95 0.98 7.93
C GLY A 349 28.13 -0.03 9.08
N PRO A 350 27.62 0.24 10.30
CA PRO A 350 27.73 -0.69 11.42
C PRO A 350 27.09 -2.06 11.20
N ILE A 351 26.03 -2.14 10.38
CA ILE A 351 25.35 -3.40 10.08
C ILE A 351 25.88 -4.07 8.81
N ALA A 352 26.73 -3.41 8.02
CA ALA A 352 27.25 -3.90 6.77
C ALA A 352 28.04 -5.22 6.88
N ALA A 353 28.65 -5.48 8.04
CA ALA A 353 29.38 -6.72 8.34
C ALA A 353 28.49 -7.91 8.73
N MET A 354 27.18 -7.68 8.94
CA MET A 354 26.24 -8.75 9.27
C MET A 354 25.88 -9.53 8.01
N SER A 355 25.39 -10.78 8.18
CA SER A 355 24.85 -11.55 7.06
C SER A 355 23.68 -10.83 6.38
N HIS A 356 23.47 -11.01 5.08
CA HIS A 356 22.37 -10.39 4.34
C HIS A 356 21.02 -10.74 4.95
N SER A 357 20.80 -11.98 5.38
CA SER A 357 19.57 -12.39 6.07
C SER A 357 19.33 -11.61 7.36
N THR A 358 20.38 -11.42 8.18
CA THR A 358 20.27 -10.63 9.42
C THR A 358 19.92 -9.17 9.13
N GLN A 359 20.55 -8.57 8.12
CA GLN A 359 20.25 -7.20 7.72
C GLN A 359 18.79 -7.07 7.23
N MET A 360 18.29 -8.03 6.44
CA MET A 360 16.89 -8.05 5.98
C MET A 360 15.91 -8.16 7.15
N ILE A 361 16.20 -9.01 8.14
CA ILE A 361 15.38 -9.15 9.34
C ILE A 361 15.37 -7.84 10.14
N LEU A 362 16.53 -7.22 10.34
CA LEU A 362 16.60 -5.90 10.99
C LEU A 362 15.78 -4.85 10.25
N LEU A 363 15.84 -4.82 8.92
CA LEU A 363 15.04 -3.89 8.10
C LEU A 363 13.54 -4.12 8.27
N ILE A 364 13.08 -5.36 8.39
CA ILE A 364 11.67 -5.70 8.68
C ILE A 364 11.24 -5.07 10.00
N TRP A 365 12.01 -5.27 11.07
CA TRP A 365 11.68 -4.76 12.39
C TRP A 365 11.78 -3.24 12.47
N ILE A 366 12.78 -2.63 11.84
CA ILE A 366 12.91 -1.18 11.73
C ILE A 366 11.71 -0.60 10.95
N ALA A 367 11.36 -1.18 9.79
CA ALA A 367 10.21 -0.75 9.01
C ALA A 367 8.90 -0.82 9.81
N THR A 368 8.76 -1.87 10.61
CA THR A 368 7.61 -2.06 11.50
C THR A 368 7.59 -1.02 12.62
N ALA A 369 8.73 -0.73 13.25
CA ALA A 369 8.81 0.31 14.29
C ALA A 369 8.52 1.71 13.74
N LEU A 370 8.98 2.01 12.54
CA LEU A 370 8.77 3.31 11.90
C LEU A 370 7.31 3.65 11.58
N GLN A 371 6.37 2.67 11.66
CA GLN A 371 4.95 2.94 11.49
C GLN A 371 4.39 3.95 12.52
N ILE A 372 5.07 4.14 13.64
CA ILE A 372 4.65 5.08 14.69
C ILE A 372 4.83 6.54 14.22
N PHE A 373 5.81 6.79 13.36
CA PHE A 373 6.19 8.14 12.93
C PHE A 373 5.54 8.56 11.61
N PHE A 374 5.12 7.62 10.76
CA PHE A 374 4.58 7.93 9.44
C PHE A 374 3.09 7.63 9.33
N THR A 375 2.37 8.55 8.72
CA THR A 375 0.99 8.33 8.28
C THR A 375 1.01 7.87 6.82
N GLY A 376 0.83 6.59 6.60
CA GLY A 376 0.89 5.98 5.27
C GLY A 376 2.22 5.35 4.89
N GLY A 377 2.15 4.18 4.25
CA GLY A 377 3.32 3.42 3.79
C GLY A 377 4.08 4.09 2.64
N GLY A 378 3.37 4.83 1.79
CA GLY A 378 3.94 5.43 0.59
C GLY A 378 5.05 6.45 0.86
N PRO A 379 4.83 7.51 1.66
CA PRO A 379 5.87 8.48 2.02
C PRO A 379 7.10 7.81 2.64
N LYS A 380 6.87 6.86 3.54
CA LYS A 380 7.92 6.07 4.20
C LYS A 380 8.73 5.24 3.19
N THR A 381 8.06 4.53 2.29
CA THR A 381 8.68 3.76 1.21
C THR A 381 9.53 4.65 0.31
N THR A 382 8.98 5.78 -0.10
CA THR A 382 9.64 6.73 -1.00
C THR A 382 10.91 7.34 -0.39
N ALA A 383 10.89 7.66 0.91
CA ALA A 383 12.02 8.26 1.60
C ALA A 383 13.15 7.25 1.83
N LEU A 384 12.84 6.01 2.19
CA LEU A 384 13.83 5.07 2.69
C LEU A 384 14.32 4.07 1.64
N THR A 385 13.51 3.69 0.66
CA THR A 385 13.89 2.69 -0.35
C THR A 385 15.16 3.06 -1.14
N PRO A 386 15.38 4.32 -1.59
CA PRO A 386 16.61 4.69 -2.28
C PRO A 386 17.88 4.47 -1.43
N ILE A 387 17.78 4.71 -0.11
CA ILE A 387 18.88 4.53 0.83
C ILE A 387 19.22 3.04 0.96
N ILE A 388 18.21 2.19 1.08
CA ILE A 388 18.37 0.75 1.22
C ILE A 388 18.90 0.11 -0.08
N ILE A 389 18.45 0.59 -1.25
CA ILE A 389 19.02 0.21 -2.54
C ILE A 389 20.51 0.54 -2.59
N ALA A 390 20.90 1.76 -2.20
CA ALA A 390 22.30 2.17 -2.19
C ALA A 390 23.14 1.34 -1.18
N HIS A 391 22.57 0.99 -0.04
CA HIS A 391 23.20 0.09 0.93
C HIS A 391 23.44 -1.30 0.34
N ALA A 392 22.43 -1.91 -0.28
CA ALA A 392 22.55 -3.21 -0.92
C ALA A 392 23.66 -3.23 -1.98
N VAL A 393 23.74 -2.18 -2.81
CA VAL A 393 24.82 -2.02 -3.79
C VAL A 393 26.19 -1.92 -3.09
N ALA A 394 26.29 -1.19 -1.99
CA ALA A 394 27.54 -1.01 -1.25
C ALA A 394 28.08 -2.31 -0.63
N ILE A 395 27.20 -3.23 -0.24
CA ILE A 395 27.55 -4.55 0.33
C ILE A 395 27.56 -5.69 -0.70
N ASN A 396 27.46 -5.38 -2.00
CA ASN A 396 27.34 -6.35 -3.10
C ASN A 396 26.15 -7.33 -2.96
N ALA A 397 25.05 -6.88 -2.31
CA ALA A 397 23.80 -7.61 -2.26
C ALA A 397 22.87 -7.21 -3.40
N ASP A 398 21.82 -8.01 -3.67
CA ASP A 398 20.82 -7.66 -4.69
C ASP A 398 19.94 -6.48 -4.22
N PRO A 399 20.06 -5.31 -4.86
CA PRO A 399 19.30 -4.13 -4.46
C PRO A 399 17.78 -4.29 -4.64
N MET A 400 17.35 -5.14 -5.57
CA MET A 400 15.92 -5.43 -5.77
C MET A 400 15.34 -6.16 -4.54
N VAL A 401 16.04 -7.16 -4.03
CA VAL A 401 15.59 -7.97 -2.88
C VAL A 401 15.50 -7.11 -1.62
N PHE A 402 16.52 -6.28 -1.36
CA PHE A 402 16.51 -5.35 -0.22
C PHE A 402 15.38 -4.30 -0.33
N ALA A 403 15.13 -3.78 -1.52
CA ALA A 403 14.03 -2.85 -1.76
C ALA A 403 12.66 -3.53 -1.59
N LEU A 404 12.49 -4.77 -2.03
CA LEU A 404 11.25 -5.53 -1.87
C LEU A 404 10.94 -5.80 -0.40
N ILE A 405 11.95 -6.21 0.38
CA ILE A 405 11.73 -6.48 1.81
C ILE A 405 11.26 -5.20 2.53
N LEU A 406 11.91 -4.08 2.25
CA LEU A 406 11.52 -2.81 2.83
C LEU A 406 10.13 -2.38 2.35
N GLY A 407 9.92 -2.32 1.02
CA GLY A 407 8.68 -1.86 0.41
C GLY A 407 7.46 -2.66 0.86
N MET A 408 7.56 -3.98 0.92
CA MET A 408 6.48 -4.84 1.42
C MET A 408 6.20 -4.61 2.90
N ASN A 409 7.24 -4.47 3.74
CA ASN A 409 7.05 -4.28 5.18
C ASN A 409 6.61 -2.85 5.55
N MET A 410 6.90 -1.85 4.72
CA MET A 410 6.41 -0.49 4.93
C MET A 410 4.88 -0.35 4.89
N GLN A 411 4.19 -1.31 4.29
CA GLN A 411 2.73 -1.32 4.21
C GLN A 411 2.07 -1.91 5.48
N HIS A 412 2.81 -2.58 6.36
CA HIS A 412 2.32 -3.10 7.64
C HIS A 412 2.12 -1.96 8.64
N GLN A 413 0.95 -1.32 8.59
CA GLN A 413 0.61 -0.14 9.38
C GLN A 413 -0.69 -0.38 10.15
N TYR A 414 -0.61 -1.16 11.23
CA TYR A 414 -1.78 -1.59 11.99
C TYR A 414 -1.93 -0.87 13.33
N LEU A 415 -0.86 -0.21 13.84
CA LEU A 415 -0.77 0.21 15.24
C LEU A 415 -1.66 1.42 15.55
N LEU A 416 -1.65 2.47 14.71
CA LEU A 416 -2.34 3.71 15.01
C LEU A 416 -3.57 3.92 14.10
N PRO A 417 -4.61 4.62 14.62
CA PRO A 417 -5.78 4.98 13.80
C PRO A 417 -5.42 5.74 12.52
N VAL A 418 -4.44 6.63 12.62
CA VAL A 418 -4.00 7.50 11.52
C VAL A 418 -2.94 6.86 10.62
N SER A 419 -2.44 5.67 10.96
CA SER A 419 -1.36 5.02 10.20
C SER A 419 -1.74 4.68 8.77
N ASN A 420 -3.01 4.31 8.52
CA ASN A 420 -3.55 4.09 7.18
C ASN A 420 -5.05 4.38 7.14
N MET A 421 -5.58 4.60 5.93
CA MET A 421 -7.01 4.90 5.75
C MET A 421 -7.96 3.77 6.21
N PRO A 422 -7.69 2.48 5.98
CA PRO A 422 -8.51 1.40 6.52
C PRO A 422 -8.71 1.46 8.05
N ASN A 423 -7.65 1.79 8.80
CA ASN A 423 -7.76 1.96 10.25
C ASN A 423 -8.65 3.16 10.63
N ALA A 424 -8.47 4.30 9.95
CA ALA A 424 -9.29 5.49 10.18
C ALA A 424 -10.77 5.22 9.87
N VAL A 425 -11.05 4.54 8.77
CA VAL A 425 -12.41 4.15 8.35
C VAL A 425 -13.00 3.14 9.33
N ALA A 426 -12.23 2.15 9.79
CA ALA A 426 -12.64 1.19 10.81
C ALA A 426 -13.04 1.88 12.13
N MET A 427 -12.22 2.83 12.58
CA MET A 427 -12.53 3.66 13.76
C MET A 427 -13.80 4.50 13.57
N GLY A 428 -14.00 5.05 12.37
CA GLY A 428 -15.18 5.85 12.02
C GLY A 428 -16.51 5.11 12.16
N THR A 429 -16.51 3.78 12.22
CA THR A 429 -17.73 2.97 12.47
C THR A 429 -18.28 3.11 13.90
N GLY A 430 -17.45 3.56 14.85
CA GLY A 430 -17.78 3.60 16.28
C GLY A 430 -17.88 2.23 16.96
N HIS A 431 -17.60 1.13 16.25
CA HIS A 431 -17.56 -0.23 16.81
C HIS A 431 -16.23 -0.56 17.46
N ILE A 432 -15.16 0.14 17.12
CA ILE A 432 -13.79 -0.10 17.59
C ILE A 432 -13.29 1.17 18.28
N THR A 433 -12.76 1.02 19.49
CA THR A 433 -12.07 2.10 20.21
C THR A 433 -10.61 2.19 19.77
N ALA A 434 -9.97 3.37 19.97
CA ALA A 434 -8.56 3.56 19.68
C ALA A 434 -7.65 2.56 20.42
N ASN A 435 -7.98 2.26 21.68
CA ASN A 435 -7.23 1.30 22.49
C ASN A 435 -7.34 -0.14 21.95
N GLU A 436 -8.54 -0.55 21.51
CA GLU A 436 -8.73 -1.86 20.89
C GLU A 436 -7.97 -1.98 19.57
N LEU A 437 -8.01 -0.91 18.75
CA LEU A 437 -7.24 -0.88 17.50
C LEU A 437 -5.74 -0.96 17.78
N MET A 438 -5.22 -0.17 18.74
CA MET A 438 -3.80 -0.17 19.09
C MET A 438 -3.34 -1.53 19.64
N LYS A 439 -4.12 -2.15 20.53
CA LYS A 439 -3.81 -3.49 21.08
C LYS A 439 -3.80 -4.56 19.98
N THR A 440 -4.85 -4.59 19.15
CA THR A 440 -4.95 -5.54 18.03
C THR A 440 -3.84 -5.27 17.01
N GLY A 441 -3.62 -4.00 16.68
CA GLY A 441 -2.58 -3.57 15.75
C GLY A 441 -1.17 -3.89 16.21
N ALA A 442 -0.87 -3.80 17.52
CA ALA A 442 0.43 -4.20 18.07
C ALA A 442 0.68 -5.70 17.85
N VAL A 443 -0.31 -6.54 18.18
CA VAL A 443 -0.22 -7.99 17.94
C VAL A 443 -0.02 -8.29 16.46
N MET A 444 -0.80 -7.66 15.58
CA MET A 444 -0.70 -7.86 14.14
C MET A 444 0.63 -7.34 13.56
N SER A 445 1.17 -6.25 14.08
CA SER A 445 2.48 -5.71 13.64
C SER A 445 3.62 -6.64 14.02
N ILE A 446 3.64 -7.14 15.27
CA ILE A 446 4.65 -8.09 15.73
C ILE A 446 4.53 -9.41 14.95
N PHE A 447 3.30 -9.91 14.78
CA PHE A 447 3.05 -11.11 13.99
C PHE A 447 3.54 -10.97 12.55
N ALA A 448 3.21 -9.87 11.87
CA ALA A 448 3.63 -9.64 10.50
C ALA A 448 5.17 -9.54 10.37
N ALA A 449 5.84 -8.84 11.29
CA ALA A 449 7.30 -8.74 11.30
C ALA A 449 7.97 -10.12 11.54
N ALA A 450 7.48 -10.88 12.50
CA ALA A 450 7.99 -12.24 12.79
C ALA A 450 7.74 -13.18 11.60
N PHE A 451 6.54 -13.16 11.02
CA PHE A 451 6.19 -13.98 9.86
C PHE A 451 7.09 -13.65 8.66
N MET A 452 7.27 -12.36 8.33
CA MET A 452 8.13 -11.96 7.22
C MET A 452 9.61 -12.28 7.48
N SER A 453 10.07 -12.26 8.73
CA SER A 453 11.41 -12.74 9.10
C SER A 453 11.59 -14.23 8.79
N ILE A 454 10.56 -15.05 9.07
CA ILE A 454 10.55 -16.47 8.69
C ILE A 454 10.53 -16.63 7.17
N VAL A 455 9.74 -15.83 6.45
CA VAL A 455 9.67 -15.85 4.98
C VAL A 455 11.04 -15.60 4.33
N VAL A 456 11.82 -14.65 4.85
CA VAL A 456 13.19 -14.39 4.39
C VAL A 456 14.07 -15.64 4.54
N LEU A 457 14.03 -16.29 5.70
CA LEU A 457 14.87 -17.43 6.02
C LEU A 457 14.44 -18.72 5.30
N THR A 458 13.19 -18.82 4.87
CA THR A 458 12.61 -20.04 4.29
C THR A 458 12.26 -19.85 2.82
N TYR A 459 11.14 -19.22 2.54
CA TYR A 459 10.57 -19.10 1.21
C TYR A 459 11.44 -18.29 0.25
N TRP A 460 11.99 -17.14 0.69
CA TRP A 460 12.86 -16.32 -0.16
C TRP A 460 14.24 -16.96 -0.36
N ASN A 461 14.73 -17.68 0.65
CA ASN A 461 15.94 -18.51 0.50
C ASN A 461 15.69 -19.64 -0.52
N TRP A 462 14.56 -20.34 -0.43
CA TRP A 462 14.15 -21.36 -1.41
C TRP A 462 14.00 -20.80 -2.83
N LEU A 463 13.51 -19.57 -2.98
CA LEU A 463 13.47 -18.87 -4.28
C LEU A 463 14.85 -18.43 -4.80
N GLY A 464 15.91 -18.59 -4.01
CA GLY A 464 17.27 -18.14 -4.35
C GLY A 464 17.46 -16.62 -4.30
N LEU A 465 16.58 -15.89 -3.63
CA LEU A 465 16.65 -14.43 -3.47
C LEU A 465 17.63 -14.02 -2.36
N VAL A 466 17.79 -14.85 -1.35
CA VAL A 466 18.68 -14.61 -0.22
C VAL A 466 19.88 -15.55 -0.35
N LYS A 467 21.07 -14.99 -0.58
CA LYS A 467 22.35 -15.73 -0.64
C LYS A 467 23.23 -15.35 0.53
#